data_c79f2b88f3814871d699c03f56d3f74f
#
_entry.id   c79f2b88f3814871d699c03f56d3f74f
#
_cell.length_a   1.000
_cell.length_b   1.000
_cell.length_c   1.000
_cell.angle_alpha   90.00
_cell.angle_beta   90.00
_cell.angle_gamma   90.00
#
_symmetry.space_group_name_H-M   'P 1'
#
loop_
_entity.id
_entity.type
_entity.pdbx_description
1 polymer ?
#
loop_
_entity_poly.entity_id
_entity_poly.type
_entity_poly.pdbx_seq_one_letter_code
_entity_poly.pdbx_strand_id
1 'polypeptide(L)'
;LQEMFKRARQSRLIPYDPAELLSLPTVTKGRRRSITEEERTAILRISQHHRAGLWILTLLYTGMRPGETAALTWADVDFEHNEIHVHAAKESGSRTIKGPKTASGVRDIPIHAALLPRLLESRGKPFSLVFPTKAGTVQNESSMRRMWNSFIREMEEESGPVADDLTPYCLRHTFCTDLQRAGVSINVAKELMGHADIQTTANIYTHKDSETLHKSIALLDGSGGKPGGNVKVG
;
A
#
# COMPACT_ATOMS: atom_id res chain seq x y z
N LEU A 1 -5.06 28.68 3.78
CA LEU A 1 -4.94 30.13 3.88
C LEU A 1 -5.10 30.79 2.51
N GLN A 2 -4.29 30.46 1.48
CA GLN A 2 -4.40 31.04 0.13
C GLN A 2 -5.80 30.90 -0.46
N GLU A 3 -6.40 29.70 -0.42
CA GLU A 3 -7.77 29.48 -0.93
C GLU A 3 -8.82 30.27 -0.14
N MET A 4 -8.61 30.43 1.15
CA MET A 4 -9.50 31.25 2.00
C MET A 4 -9.46 32.73 1.63
N PHE A 5 -8.27 33.30 1.45
CA PHE A 5 -8.14 34.70 1.03
C PHE A 5 -8.63 34.93 -0.40
N LYS A 6 -8.36 33.97 -1.30
CA LYS A 6 -8.92 34.02 -2.66
C LYS A 6 -10.45 34.07 -2.66
N ARG A 7 -11.10 33.22 -1.86
CA ARG A 7 -12.57 33.26 -1.71
C ARG A 7 -13.06 34.55 -1.08
N ALA A 8 -12.40 35.04 -0.03
CA ALA A 8 -12.76 36.31 0.61
C ALA A 8 -12.66 37.47 -0.38
N ARG A 9 -11.66 37.54 -1.25
CA ARG A 9 -11.56 38.54 -2.33
C ARG A 9 -12.66 38.37 -3.36
N GLN A 10 -12.94 37.12 -3.80
CA GLN A 10 -14.05 36.86 -4.74
C GLN A 10 -15.41 37.28 -4.18
N SER A 11 -15.62 37.09 -2.88
CA SER A 11 -16.83 37.53 -2.15
C SER A 11 -16.81 39.03 -1.77
N ARG A 12 -15.79 39.78 -2.21
CA ARG A 12 -15.62 41.23 -1.91
C ARG A 12 -15.55 41.55 -0.41
N LEU A 13 -15.16 40.58 0.42
CA LEU A 13 -14.95 40.77 1.87
C LEU A 13 -13.63 41.46 2.18
N ILE A 14 -12.64 41.36 1.27
CA ILE A 14 -11.36 42.03 1.35
C ILE A 14 -10.99 42.64 -0.02
N PRO A 15 -10.31 43.81 -0.03
CA PRO A 15 -10.01 44.52 -1.28
C PRO A 15 -8.85 43.87 -2.08
N TYR A 16 -7.93 43.16 -1.42
CA TYR A 16 -6.79 42.47 -2.02
C TYR A 16 -6.56 41.12 -1.33
N ASP A 17 -5.86 40.23 -2.02
CA ASP A 17 -5.47 38.94 -1.46
C ASP A 17 -4.09 39.04 -0.79
N PRO A 18 -3.98 39.01 0.55
CA PRO A 18 -2.71 39.14 1.23
C PRO A 18 -1.77 37.95 1.01
N ALA A 19 -2.26 36.85 0.44
CA ALA A 19 -1.47 35.67 0.10
C ALA A 19 -1.12 35.56 -1.39
N GLU A 20 -1.45 36.58 -2.22
CA GLU A 20 -1.24 36.53 -3.68
C GLU A 20 0.24 36.35 -4.08
N LEU A 21 1.16 36.94 -3.29
CA LEU A 21 2.60 36.85 -3.52
C LEU A 21 3.30 35.74 -2.70
N LEU A 22 2.54 35.00 -1.88
CA LEU A 22 3.13 33.91 -1.12
C LEU A 22 3.36 32.69 -2.02
N SER A 23 4.61 32.42 -2.34
CA SER A 23 5.01 31.14 -2.91
C SER A 23 5.18 30.12 -1.77
N LEU A 24 4.46 29.00 -1.86
CA LEU A 24 4.74 27.89 -0.97
C LEU A 24 6.14 27.33 -1.29
N PRO A 25 6.97 27.06 -0.29
CA PRO A 25 8.24 26.39 -0.54
C PRO A 25 7.96 25.08 -1.27
N THR A 26 8.73 24.82 -2.32
CA THR A 26 8.66 23.56 -3.06
C THR A 26 9.08 22.45 -2.10
N VAL A 27 8.10 21.79 -1.49
CA VAL A 27 8.38 20.58 -0.70
C VAL A 27 8.81 19.53 -1.71
N THR A 28 10.09 19.21 -1.74
CA THR A 28 10.59 18.02 -2.41
C THR A 28 9.87 16.82 -1.74
N LYS A 29 8.86 16.27 -2.44
CA LYS A 29 8.20 15.06 -1.98
C LYS A 29 9.29 14.00 -1.84
N GLY A 30 9.57 13.56 -0.61
CA GLY A 30 10.50 12.47 -0.37
C GLY A 30 10.19 11.32 -1.34
N ARG A 31 11.21 10.85 -2.03
CA ARG A 31 11.07 9.77 -3.03
C ARG A 31 10.69 8.51 -2.26
N ARG A 32 9.47 8.06 -2.43
CA ARG A 32 9.04 6.78 -1.87
C ARG A 32 9.82 5.69 -2.59
N ARG A 33 10.45 4.81 -1.82
CA ARG A 33 11.23 3.68 -2.34
C ARG A 33 10.63 2.35 -1.90
N SER A 34 11.01 1.29 -2.59
CA SER A 34 10.85 -0.07 -2.08
C SER A 34 11.84 -0.33 -0.95
N ILE A 35 11.52 -1.28 -0.10
CA ILE A 35 12.47 -1.79 0.90
C ILE A 35 13.60 -2.53 0.19
N THR A 36 14.79 -2.56 0.82
CA THR A 36 15.91 -3.39 0.36
C THR A 36 15.70 -4.86 0.76
N GLU A 37 16.51 -5.78 0.23
CA GLU A 37 16.41 -7.20 0.61
C GLU A 37 16.86 -7.43 2.06
N GLU A 38 17.81 -6.65 2.56
CA GLU A 38 18.23 -6.67 3.97
C GLU A 38 17.10 -6.19 4.88
N GLU A 39 16.45 -5.07 4.52
CA GLU A 39 15.27 -4.56 5.24
C GLU A 39 14.12 -5.56 5.20
N ARG A 40 13.88 -6.21 4.05
CA ARG A 40 12.86 -7.25 3.89
C ARG A 40 13.13 -8.42 4.84
N THR A 41 14.36 -8.91 4.86
CA THR A 41 14.77 -10.03 5.71
C THR A 41 14.57 -9.70 7.19
N ALA A 42 15.00 -8.52 7.63
CA ALA A 42 14.82 -8.05 8.99
C ALA A 42 13.33 -7.87 9.34
N ILE A 43 12.54 -7.24 8.47
CA ILE A 43 11.10 -7.07 8.64
C ILE A 43 10.40 -8.41 8.81
N LEU A 44 10.68 -9.39 7.95
CA LEU A 44 10.05 -10.71 8.02
C LEU A 44 10.42 -11.43 9.33
N ARG A 45 11.68 -11.34 9.77
CA ARG A 45 12.15 -11.96 11.02
C ARG A 45 11.46 -11.34 12.24
N ILE A 46 11.48 -10.03 12.38
CA ILE A 46 10.92 -9.32 13.52
C ILE A 46 9.40 -9.43 13.55
N SER A 47 8.76 -9.49 12.40
CA SER A 47 7.31 -9.68 12.30
C SER A 47 6.83 -11.00 12.91
N GLN A 48 7.69 -11.98 13.16
CA GLN A 48 7.29 -13.23 13.78
C GLN A 48 6.92 -13.07 15.26
N HIS A 49 7.54 -12.15 15.97
CA HIS A 49 7.39 -12.03 17.43
C HIS A 49 6.95 -10.62 17.89
N HIS A 50 7.22 -9.55 17.13
CA HIS A 50 6.81 -8.22 17.49
C HIS A 50 5.29 -8.03 17.39
N ARG A 51 4.69 -7.33 18.34
CA ARG A 51 3.24 -7.08 18.42
C ARG A 51 2.64 -6.39 17.16
N ALA A 52 3.45 -5.63 16.42
CA ALA A 52 3.04 -4.99 15.17
C ALA A 52 3.25 -5.92 13.95
N GLY A 53 3.81 -7.11 14.13
CA GLY A 53 4.23 -7.98 13.04
C GLY A 53 3.11 -8.30 12.05
N LEU A 54 1.93 -8.67 12.54
CA LEU A 54 0.78 -8.92 11.67
C LEU A 54 0.38 -7.67 10.85
N TRP A 55 0.39 -6.49 11.46
CA TRP A 55 0.10 -5.24 10.76
C TRP A 55 1.13 -4.93 9.68
N ILE A 56 2.42 -5.11 9.99
CA ILE A 56 3.54 -4.92 9.04
C ILE A 56 3.42 -5.87 7.86
N LEU A 57 3.17 -7.17 8.12
CA LEU A 57 2.97 -8.17 7.07
C LEU A 57 1.73 -7.86 6.22
N THR A 58 0.66 -7.39 6.83
CA THR A 58 -0.55 -6.98 6.09
C THR A 58 -0.22 -5.83 5.12
N LEU A 59 0.48 -4.79 5.58
CA LEU A 59 0.90 -3.69 4.69
C LEU A 59 1.79 -4.19 3.54
N LEU A 60 2.74 -5.10 3.83
CA LEU A 60 3.69 -5.62 2.86
C LEU A 60 3.03 -6.52 1.81
N TYR A 61 2.10 -7.39 2.21
CA TYR A 61 1.51 -8.40 1.33
C TYR A 61 0.18 -8.01 0.70
N THR A 62 -0.41 -6.87 1.08
CA THR A 62 -1.68 -6.40 0.51
C THR A 62 -1.58 -5.03 -0.14
N GLY A 63 -0.53 -4.29 0.16
CA GLY A 63 -0.38 -2.91 -0.26
C GLY A 63 -1.47 -1.96 0.28
N MET A 64 -2.24 -2.34 1.31
CA MET A 64 -3.23 -1.46 1.93
C MET A 64 -2.59 -0.19 2.47
N ARG A 65 -3.38 0.90 2.51
CA ARG A 65 -2.97 2.12 3.19
C ARG A 65 -3.06 1.93 4.71
N PRO A 66 -2.18 2.55 5.53
CA PRO A 66 -2.31 2.46 6.99
C PRO A 66 -3.69 2.85 7.53
N GLY A 67 -4.37 3.82 6.91
CA GLY A 67 -5.73 4.19 7.28
C GLY A 67 -6.79 3.13 6.93
N GLU A 68 -6.59 2.35 5.88
CA GLU A 68 -7.45 1.21 5.52
C GLU A 68 -7.29 0.08 6.55
N THR A 69 -6.05 -0.26 6.92
CA THR A 69 -5.80 -1.28 7.96
C THR A 69 -6.37 -0.88 9.32
N ALA A 70 -6.40 0.41 9.65
CA ALA A 70 -6.98 0.89 10.91
C ALA A 70 -8.50 0.70 11.00
N ALA A 71 -9.19 0.61 9.86
CA ALA A 71 -10.63 0.39 9.78
C ALA A 71 -11.02 -1.08 9.61
N LEU A 72 -10.06 -1.95 9.30
CA LEU A 72 -10.29 -3.36 8.97
C LEU A 72 -10.86 -4.13 10.17
N THR A 73 -11.94 -4.85 9.94
CA THR A 73 -12.56 -5.76 10.90
C THR A 73 -12.37 -7.21 10.47
N TRP A 74 -12.61 -8.16 11.38
CA TRP A 74 -12.52 -9.57 11.04
C TRP A 74 -13.67 -10.04 10.13
N ALA A 75 -14.77 -9.28 10.04
CA ALA A 75 -15.82 -9.53 9.04
C ALA A 75 -15.39 -9.23 7.61
N ASP A 76 -14.34 -8.41 7.44
CA ASP A 76 -13.78 -8.04 6.15
C ASP A 76 -12.72 -9.04 5.64
N VAL A 77 -12.36 -10.03 6.47
CA VAL A 77 -11.40 -11.09 6.13
C VAL A 77 -12.17 -12.36 5.81
N ASP A 78 -12.34 -12.62 4.53
CA ASP A 78 -12.98 -13.84 4.03
C ASP A 78 -11.94 -14.97 3.96
N PHE A 79 -12.03 -15.89 4.91
CA PHE A 79 -11.16 -17.06 4.97
C PHE A 79 -11.64 -18.22 4.06
N GLU A 80 -12.85 -18.17 3.54
CA GLU A 80 -13.38 -19.16 2.62
C GLU A 80 -12.83 -18.92 1.20
N HIS A 81 -12.86 -17.66 0.76
CA HIS A 81 -12.33 -17.25 -0.55
C HIS A 81 -10.88 -16.76 -0.47
N ASN A 82 -10.29 -16.64 0.73
CA ASN A 82 -8.97 -16.11 0.97
C ASN A 82 -8.80 -14.67 0.44
N GLU A 83 -9.72 -13.78 0.80
CA GLU A 83 -9.74 -12.39 0.35
C GLU A 83 -9.90 -11.41 1.51
N ILE A 84 -9.46 -10.18 1.33
CA ILE A 84 -9.71 -9.06 2.24
C ILE A 84 -10.54 -8.01 1.50
N HIS A 85 -11.73 -7.72 2.02
CA HIS A 85 -12.64 -6.71 1.49
C HIS A 85 -12.30 -5.31 2.03
N VAL A 86 -11.74 -4.47 1.19
CA VAL A 86 -11.41 -3.09 1.57
C VAL A 86 -12.55 -2.18 1.16
N HIS A 87 -13.33 -1.69 2.12
CA HIS A 87 -14.48 -0.81 1.86
C HIS A 87 -14.52 0.42 2.77
N ALA A 88 -13.58 0.53 3.70
CA ALA A 88 -13.52 1.64 4.63
C ALA A 88 -12.08 2.10 4.89
N ALA A 89 -11.94 3.33 5.29
CA ALA A 89 -10.67 3.87 5.75
C ALA A 89 -10.90 4.87 6.89
N LYS A 90 -9.96 4.92 7.83
CA LYS A 90 -9.91 5.97 8.82
C LYS A 90 -9.45 7.27 8.17
N GLU A 91 -10.22 8.34 8.36
CA GLU A 91 -9.86 9.67 7.88
C GLU A 91 -8.70 10.26 8.70
N SER A 92 -7.72 10.86 7.99
CA SER A 92 -6.60 11.56 8.63
C SER A 92 -7.11 12.70 9.52
N GLY A 93 -6.56 12.82 10.72
CA GLY A 93 -6.95 13.85 11.69
C GLY A 93 -8.29 13.62 12.39
N SER A 94 -9.08 12.62 12.01
CA SER A 94 -10.38 12.28 12.61
C SER A 94 -10.33 10.96 13.38
N ARG A 95 -11.33 10.69 14.23
CA ARG A 95 -11.60 9.37 14.81
C ARG A 95 -12.64 8.58 14.01
N THR A 96 -13.16 9.16 12.94
CA THR A 96 -14.28 8.62 12.17
C THR A 96 -13.75 7.67 11.09
N ILE A 97 -14.39 6.51 10.98
CA ILE A 97 -14.26 5.60 9.84
C ILE A 97 -15.27 6.08 8.79
N LYS A 98 -14.83 6.27 7.58
CA LYS A 98 -15.67 6.63 6.42
C LYS A 98 -15.45 5.64 5.30
N GLY A 99 -16.39 5.53 4.40
CA GLY A 99 -16.19 4.88 3.12
C GLY A 99 -15.02 5.53 2.37
N PRO A 100 -14.44 4.83 1.40
CA PRO A 100 -13.30 5.33 0.65
C PRO A 100 -13.67 6.62 -0.10
N LYS A 101 -12.69 7.52 -0.25
CA LYS A 101 -12.88 8.81 -0.95
C LYS A 101 -13.24 8.67 -2.43
N THR A 102 -12.98 7.51 -3.01
CA THR A 102 -13.25 7.18 -4.42
C THR A 102 -13.78 5.76 -4.54
N ALA A 103 -14.56 5.47 -5.58
CA ALA A 103 -15.05 4.12 -5.89
C ALA A 103 -13.89 3.10 -5.99
N SER A 104 -12.75 3.51 -6.54
CA SER A 104 -11.54 2.66 -6.63
C SER A 104 -10.92 2.29 -5.28
N GLY A 105 -11.40 2.87 -4.18
CA GLY A 105 -10.97 2.49 -2.84
C GLY A 105 -11.66 1.22 -2.33
N VAL A 106 -12.82 0.84 -2.91
CA VAL A 106 -13.49 -0.44 -2.64
C VAL A 106 -12.87 -1.49 -3.54
N ARG A 107 -12.34 -2.55 -2.93
CA ARG A 107 -11.69 -3.62 -3.67
C ARG A 107 -11.51 -4.86 -2.79
N ASP A 108 -11.38 -5.99 -3.46
CA ASP A 108 -11.03 -7.26 -2.84
C ASP A 108 -9.55 -7.56 -3.11
N ILE A 109 -8.82 -7.97 -2.07
CA ILE A 109 -7.40 -8.26 -2.17
C ILE A 109 -7.22 -9.74 -1.79
N PRO A 110 -6.76 -10.59 -2.73
CA PRO A 110 -6.41 -11.97 -2.41
C PRO A 110 -5.32 -12.04 -1.32
N ILE A 111 -5.51 -12.90 -0.34
CA ILE A 111 -4.58 -13.06 0.77
C ILE A 111 -3.36 -13.85 0.31
N HIS A 112 -2.18 -13.23 0.43
CA HIS A 112 -0.92 -13.91 0.13
C HIS A 112 -0.70 -15.11 1.07
N ALA A 113 -0.17 -16.22 0.54
CA ALA A 113 0.01 -17.47 1.29
C ALA A 113 0.85 -17.30 2.57
N ALA A 114 1.83 -16.38 2.58
CA ALA A 114 2.63 -16.09 3.77
C ALA A 114 1.88 -15.31 4.86
N LEU A 115 0.78 -14.60 4.51
CA LEU A 115 -0.02 -13.80 5.44
C LEU A 115 -1.16 -14.64 6.07
N LEU A 116 -1.72 -15.57 5.31
CA LEU A 116 -2.90 -16.34 5.71
C LEU A 116 -2.77 -17.05 7.07
N PRO A 117 -1.68 -17.79 7.38
CA PRO A 117 -1.53 -18.46 8.68
C PRO A 117 -1.57 -17.45 9.84
N ARG A 118 -0.95 -16.30 9.68
CA ARG A 118 -0.88 -15.26 10.72
C ARG A 118 -2.23 -14.60 10.96
N LEU A 119 -3.06 -14.44 9.92
CA LEU A 119 -4.44 -13.98 10.07
C LEU A 119 -5.30 -15.03 10.77
N LEU A 120 -5.15 -16.31 10.43
CA LEU A 120 -5.88 -17.40 11.07
C LEU A 120 -5.55 -17.51 12.57
N GLU A 121 -4.28 -17.46 12.94
CA GLU A 121 -3.82 -17.47 14.35
C GLU A 121 -4.38 -16.30 15.17
N SER A 122 -4.54 -15.15 14.54
CA SER A 122 -4.98 -13.92 15.19
C SER A 122 -6.48 -13.68 15.10
N ARG A 123 -7.25 -14.58 14.48
CA ARG A 123 -8.67 -14.40 14.19
C ARG A 123 -9.47 -14.05 15.41
N GLY A 124 -10.16 -12.91 15.35
CA GLY A 124 -11.04 -12.40 16.39
C GLY A 124 -12.53 -12.53 16.04
N LYS A 125 -13.38 -11.85 16.84
CA LYS A 125 -14.82 -11.79 16.57
C LYS A 125 -15.08 -10.98 15.28
N PRO A 126 -16.11 -11.32 14.47
CA PRO A 126 -16.32 -10.72 13.15
C PRO A 126 -16.28 -9.18 13.12
N PHE A 127 -16.96 -8.53 14.03
CA PHE A 127 -17.05 -7.06 14.07
C PHE A 127 -15.99 -6.38 14.94
N SER A 128 -15.01 -7.13 15.45
CA SER A 128 -13.86 -6.52 16.12
C SER A 128 -12.80 -6.12 15.10
N LEU A 129 -12.05 -5.05 15.42
CA LEU A 129 -10.95 -4.57 14.60
C LEU A 129 -9.84 -5.63 14.52
N VAL A 130 -9.21 -5.77 13.37
CA VAL A 130 -8.02 -6.62 13.19
C VAL A 130 -6.83 -6.01 13.93
N PHE A 131 -6.70 -4.69 13.91
CA PHE A 131 -5.59 -3.93 14.51
C PHE A 131 -6.08 -2.90 15.53
N PRO A 132 -6.66 -3.32 16.68
CA PRO A 132 -7.12 -2.39 17.69
C PRO A 132 -5.95 -1.74 18.46
N THR A 133 -6.22 -0.64 19.14
CA THR A 133 -5.35 -0.14 20.21
C THR A 133 -5.40 -1.10 21.41
N LYS A 134 -4.54 -0.89 22.42
CA LYS A 134 -4.62 -1.66 23.68
C LYS A 134 -6.00 -1.54 24.37
N ALA A 135 -6.73 -0.44 24.14
CA ALA A 135 -8.07 -0.21 24.66
C ALA A 135 -9.20 -0.76 23.75
N GLY A 136 -8.88 -1.52 22.71
CA GLY A 136 -9.87 -2.06 21.77
C GLY A 136 -10.44 -1.06 20.76
N THR A 137 -9.91 0.16 20.69
CA THR A 137 -10.42 1.24 19.84
C THR A 137 -9.65 1.34 18.52
N VAL A 138 -10.20 2.10 17.57
CA VAL A 138 -9.56 2.38 16.27
C VAL A 138 -8.22 3.08 16.47
N GLN A 139 -7.20 2.62 15.75
CA GLN A 139 -5.88 3.25 15.70
C GLN A 139 -5.98 4.68 15.14
N ASN A 140 -5.23 5.60 15.73
CA ASN A 140 -5.03 6.95 15.19
C ASN A 140 -3.59 7.11 14.68
N GLU A 141 -3.29 8.22 14.00
CA GLU A 141 -1.97 8.47 13.43
C GLU A 141 -0.85 8.37 14.48
N SER A 142 -1.09 8.93 15.68
CA SER A 142 -0.10 8.89 16.77
C SER A 142 0.12 7.47 17.30
N SER A 143 -0.95 6.66 17.40
CA SER A 143 -0.82 5.26 17.86
C SER A 143 -0.18 4.38 16.79
N MET A 144 -0.51 4.54 15.52
CA MET A 144 0.16 3.85 14.42
C MET A 144 1.64 4.23 14.32
N ARG A 145 1.96 5.53 14.47
CA ARG A 145 3.35 5.98 14.52
C ARG A 145 4.13 5.38 15.68
N ARG A 146 3.54 5.32 16.89
CA ARG A 146 4.19 4.65 18.03
C ARG A 146 4.41 3.17 17.79
N MET A 147 3.45 2.49 17.15
CA MET A 147 3.55 1.07 16.81
C MET A 147 4.66 0.84 15.79
N TRP A 148 4.73 1.67 14.75
CA TRP A 148 5.81 1.68 13.76
C TRP A 148 7.17 1.93 14.40
N ASN A 149 7.31 3.00 15.18
CA ASN A 149 8.59 3.33 15.84
C ASN A 149 9.05 2.25 16.81
N SER A 150 8.11 1.54 17.47
CA SER A 150 8.46 0.38 18.31
C SER A 150 9.05 -0.77 17.48
N PHE A 151 8.49 -1.00 16.29
CA PHE A 151 8.97 -2.02 15.36
C PHE A 151 10.34 -1.66 14.79
N ILE A 152 10.53 -0.40 14.36
CA ILE A 152 11.83 0.07 13.83
C ILE A 152 12.92 -0.03 14.90
N ARG A 153 12.64 0.34 16.15
CA ARG A 153 13.62 0.23 17.25
C ARG A 153 14.11 -1.21 17.43
N GLU A 154 13.19 -2.19 17.44
CA GLU A 154 13.56 -3.60 17.56
C GLU A 154 14.35 -4.06 16.34
N MET A 155 14.01 -3.54 15.14
CA MET A 155 14.77 -3.80 13.92
C MET A 155 16.18 -3.23 14.00
N GLU A 156 16.38 -2.04 14.58
CA GLU A 156 17.68 -1.42 14.81
C GLU A 156 18.52 -2.19 15.85
N GLU A 157 17.87 -2.65 16.91
CA GLU A 157 18.52 -3.46 17.97
C GLU A 157 19.04 -4.79 17.42
N GLU A 158 18.29 -5.44 16.51
CA GLU A 158 18.66 -6.75 15.99
C GLU A 158 19.50 -6.73 14.69
N SER A 159 19.39 -5.68 13.89
CA SER A 159 19.94 -5.65 12.51
C SER A 159 20.86 -4.45 12.26
N GLY A 160 21.01 -3.55 13.23
CA GLY A 160 21.76 -2.31 13.06
C GLY A 160 20.91 -1.16 12.48
N PRO A 161 21.53 -0.01 12.20
CA PRO A 161 20.82 1.21 11.82
C PRO A 161 19.87 1.04 10.64
N VAL A 162 18.66 1.56 10.78
CA VAL A 162 17.62 1.57 9.75
C VAL A 162 17.59 2.94 9.07
N ALA A 163 17.39 2.97 7.77
CA ALA A 163 17.33 4.22 7.02
C ALA A 163 16.14 5.10 7.45
N ASP A 164 16.38 6.38 7.67
CA ASP A 164 15.39 7.38 8.13
C ASP A 164 14.18 7.52 7.20
N ASP A 165 14.31 7.15 5.93
CA ASP A 165 13.24 7.22 4.93
C ASP A 165 12.35 5.97 4.91
N LEU A 166 12.66 4.94 5.72
CA LEU A 166 11.81 3.76 5.84
C LEU A 166 10.52 4.09 6.59
N THR A 167 9.41 3.93 5.91
CA THR A 167 8.06 4.25 6.41
C THR A 167 7.07 3.15 6.06
N PRO A 168 5.89 3.09 6.71
CA PRO A 168 4.82 2.14 6.32
C PRO A 168 4.44 2.22 4.83
N TYR A 169 4.59 3.39 4.21
CA TYR A 169 4.34 3.55 2.78
C TYR A 169 5.39 2.89 1.89
N CYS A 170 6.61 2.65 2.39
CA CYS A 170 7.62 1.87 1.67
C CYS A 170 7.18 0.42 1.49
N LEU A 171 6.47 -0.17 2.49
CA LEU A 171 5.90 -1.52 2.38
C LEU A 171 4.86 -1.58 1.26
N ARG A 172 3.95 -0.61 1.21
CA ARG A 172 2.97 -0.51 0.12
C ARG A 172 3.63 -0.28 -1.24
N HIS A 173 4.69 0.55 -1.30
CA HIS A 173 5.46 0.76 -2.53
C HIS A 173 6.12 -0.54 -2.98
N THR A 174 6.68 -1.28 -2.04
CA THR A 174 7.28 -2.59 -2.27
C THR A 174 6.28 -3.58 -2.86
N PHE A 175 5.08 -3.67 -2.29
CA PHE A 175 4.02 -4.52 -2.85
C PHE A 175 3.75 -4.20 -4.34
N CYS A 176 3.64 -2.92 -4.69
CA CYS A 176 3.46 -2.51 -6.08
C CYS A 176 4.65 -2.91 -6.97
N THR A 177 5.88 -2.78 -6.46
CA THR A 177 7.10 -3.19 -7.18
C THR A 177 7.21 -4.70 -7.31
N ASP A 178 6.78 -5.46 -6.29
CA ASP A 178 6.74 -6.92 -6.33
C ASP A 178 5.72 -7.42 -7.36
N LEU A 179 4.55 -6.79 -7.47
CA LEU A 179 3.58 -7.06 -8.55
C LEU A 179 4.19 -6.82 -9.93
N GLN A 180 4.94 -5.73 -10.10
CA GLN A 180 5.66 -5.44 -11.35
C GLN A 180 6.70 -6.53 -11.66
N ARG A 181 7.54 -6.89 -10.70
CA ARG A 181 8.57 -7.94 -10.84
C ARG A 181 7.95 -9.29 -11.17
N ALA A 182 6.77 -9.58 -10.63
CA ALA A 182 6.00 -10.78 -10.94
C ALA A 182 5.31 -10.75 -12.32
N GLY A 183 5.43 -9.67 -13.09
CA GLY A 183 4.83 -9.52 -14.41
C GLY A 183 3.34 -9.23 -14.39
N VAL A 184 2.78 -8.82 -13.25
CA VAL A 184 1.36 -8.44 -13.13
C VAL A 184 1.09 -7.18 -13.97
N SER A 185 0.00 -7.19 -14.75
CA SER A 185 -0.34 -6.03 -15.57
C SER A 185 -0.63 -4.79 -14.71
N ILE A 186 -0.30 -3.61 -15.26
CA ILE A 186 -0.49 -2.33 -14.55
C ILE A 186 -1.94 -2.08 -14.14
N ASN A 187 -2.91 -2.58 -14.93
CA ASN A 187 -4.34 -2.44 -14.64
C ASN A 187 -4.73 -3.25 -13.38
N VAL A 188 -4.28 -4.50 -13.30
CA VAL A 188 -4.50 -5.36 -12.13
C VAL A 188 -3.77 -4.79 -10.90
N ALA A 189 -2.53 -4.33 -11.05
CA ALA A 189 -1.80 -3.69 -9.96
C ALA A 189 -2.50 -2.40 -9.48
N LYS A 190 -3.02 -1.57 -10.38
CA LYS A 190 -3.84 -0.40 -10.05
C LYS A 190 -5.06 -0.77 -9.20
N GLU A 191 -5.76 -1.83 -9.59
CA GLU A 191 -6.95 -2.32 -8.88
C GLU A 191 -6.59 -2.81 -7.48
N LEU A 192 -5.63 -3.72 -7.34
CA LEU A 192 -5.14 -4.22 -6.06
C LEU A 192 -4.65 -3.09 -5.13
N MET A 193 -3.99 -2.08 -5.69
CA MET A 193 -3.51 -0.91 -4.96
C MET A 193 -4.64 0.08 -4.60
N GLY A 194 -5.79 0.04 -5.25
CA GLY A 194 -6.85 1.02 -5.08
C GLY A 194 -6.40 2.43 -5.47
N HIS A 195 -5.68 2.56 -6.60
CA HIS A 195 -5.30 3.85 -7.15
C HIS A 195 -6.40 4.37 -8.07
N ALA A 196 -6.92 5.57 -7.80
CA ALA A 196 -7.90 6.22 -8.67
C ALA A 196 -7.30 6.55 -10.05
N ASP A 197 -6.03 6.98 -10.06
CA ASP A 197 -5.28 7.33 -11.26
C ASP A 197 -4.19 6.28 -11.55
N ILE A 198 -4.19 5.78 -12.79
CA ILE A 198 -3.19 4.82 -13.29
C ILE A 198 -1.78 5.41 -13.27
N GLN A 199 -1.63 6.74 -13.40
CA GLN A 199 -0.34 7.42 -13.37
C GLN A 199 0.40 7.16 -12.05
N THR A 200 -0.34 7.02 -10.94
CA THR A 200 0.25 6.69 -9.65
C THR A 200 0.93 5.31 -9.66
N THR A 201 0.34 4.34 -10.35
CA THR A 201 0.92 3.00 -10.53
C THR A 201 2.01 3.04 -11.59
N ALA A 202 1.79 3.75 -12.71
CA ALA A 202 2.73 3.88 -13.81
C ALA A 202 4.09 4.45 -13.35
N ASN A 203 4.10 5.41 -12.45
CA ASN A 203 5.33 5.97 -11.89
C ASN A 203 6.22 4.96 -11.18
N ILE A 204 5.65 3.85 -10.71
CA ILE A 204 6.39 2.72 -10.11
C ILE A 204 6.83 1.75 -11.21
N TYR A 205 5.98 1.53 -12.23
CA TYR A 205 6.19 0.62 -13.35
C TYR A 205 7.12 1.18 -14.45
N THR A 206 7.69 2.39 -14.30
CA THR A 206 8.54 3.04 -15.32
C THR A 206 9.97 2.50 -15.39
N HIS A 207 10.43 1.74 -14.43
CA HIS A 207 11.76 1.12 -14.49
C HIS A 207 11.71 -0.15 -15.35
N LYS A 208 11.77 0.04 -16.69
CA LYS A 208 11.94 -1.07 -17.66
C LYS A 208 13.43 -1.33 -17.79
N ASP A 209 13.90 -2.43 -17.23
CA ASP A 209 15.21 -2.97 -17.57
C ASP A 209 15.12 -3.78 -18.88
N SER A 210 16.26 -3.94 -19.54
CA SER A 210 16.37 -4.71 -20.80
C SER A 210 15.89 -6.16 -20.62
N GLU A 211 16.12 -6.75 -19.46
CA GLU A 211 15.72 -8.12 -19.15
C GLU A 211 14.19 -8.29 -19.13
N THR A 212 13.48 -7.34 -18.53
CA THR A 212 12.00 -7.33 -18.52
C THR A 212 11.44 -7.21 -19.93
N LEU A 213 12.07 -6.42 -20.82
CA LEU A 213 11.66 -6.31 -22.21
C LEU A 213 11.85 -7.64 -22.97
N HIS A 214 13.00 -8.29 -22.80
CA HIS A 214 13.25 -9.59 -23.43
C HIS A 214 12.28 -10.67 -22.93
N LYS A 215 12.03 -10.76 -21.63
CA LYS A 215 11.04 -11.67 -21.05
C LYS A 215 9.64 -11.42 -21.60
N SER A 216 9.24 -10.17 -21.78
CA SER A 216 7.93 -9.82 -22.32
C SER A 216 7.75 -10.28 -23.77
N ILE A 217 8.77 -10.18 -24.61
CA ILE A 217 8.73 -10.67 -25.97
C ILE A 217 8.72 -12.21 -26.00
N ALA A 218 9.53 -12.87 -25.16
CA ALA A 218 9.55 -14.33 -25.07
C ALA A 218 8.20 -14.95 -24.68
N LEU A 219 7.34 -14.22 -23.95
CA LEU A 219 5.97 -14.66 -23.66
C LEU A 219 5.09 -14.77 -24.92
N LEU A 220 5.37 -14.01 -25.97
CA LEU A 220 4.64 -14.10 -27.24
C LEU A 220 5.00 -15.39 -28.00
N ASP A 221 6.24 -15.85 -27.86
CA ASP A 221 6.70 -17.10 -28.51
C ASP A 221 6.09 -18.34 -27.85
N GLY A 222 5.77 -18.29 -26.54
CA GLY A 222 5.11 -19.38 -25.78
C GLY A 222 3.60 -19.48 -25.97
N SER A 223 2.94 -18.44 -26.47
CA SER A 223 1.48 -18.38 -26.70
C SER A 223 1.05 -18.75 -28.12
N GLY A 224 2.03 -18.91 -29.03
CA GLY A 224 1.79 -19.43 -30.39
C GLY A 224 1.61 -20.94 -30.38
N GLY A 225 0.39 -21.41 -30.66
CA GLY A 225 0.06 -22.82 -30.75
C GLY A 225 1.04 -23.58 -31.65
N LYS A 226 1.19 -24.88 -31.39
CA LYS A 226 1.97 -25.82 -32.16
C LYS A 226 1.79 -25.58 -33.67
N PRO A 227 2.84 -25.43 -34.45
CA PRO A 227 2.69 -25.50 -35.90
C PRO A 227 2.21 -26.90 -36.26
N GLY A 228 0.95 -27.00 -36.65
CA GLY A 228 0.40 -28.22 -37.22
C GLY A 228 0.97 -28.46 -38.60
N GLY A 229 1.41 -29.70 -38.83
CA GLY A 229 1.35 -30.34 -40.14
C GLY A 229 2.50 -30.12 -41.10
N ASN A 230 3.31 -31.16 -41.23
CA ASN A 230 4.08 -31.48 -42.42
C ASN A 230 3.38 -31.09 -43.73
N VAL A 231 3.89 -30.10 -44.43
CA VAL A 231 3.68 -30.01 -45.87
C VAL A 231 4.82 -30.73 -46.54
N LYS A 232 4.59 -31.99 -46.98
CA LYS A 232 5.41 -32.63 -47.98
C LYS A 232 5.22 -31.91 -49.29
N VAL A 233 6.23 -31.25 -49.79
CA VAL A 233 6.29 -30.81 -51.16
C VAL A 233 6.89 -32.00 -51.96
N GLY A 234 6.05 -32.55 -52.84
CA GLY A 234 6.46 -33.46 -53.88
C GLY A 234 6.93 -32.69 -55.11
#